data_287ec9159e086dfe4b47342f0dda835d
#
_entry.id   287ec9159e086dfe4b47342f0dda835d
#
_cell.length_a   1.000
_cell.length_b   1.000
_cell.length_c   1.000
_cell.angle_alpha   90.00
_cell.angle_beta   90.00
_cell.angle_gamma   90.00
#
_symmetry.space_group_name_H-M   'P 1'
#
loop_
_entity.id
_entity.type
_entity.pdbx_description
1 polymer ?
#
loop_
_entity_poly.entity_id
_entity_poly.type
_entity_poly.pdbx_seq_one_letter_code
_entity_poly.pdbx_strand_id
1 'polypeptide(L)'
;MMESSNEYQSNKISFDAIKIGLASPEKIREWSRGEVKKPETINYRTLKPEKDGLFCEKIFGPTKDWECHCGKYKKVRYKGVVCDRCGVEVTKASVRRERMGHIELAAPVSHIWYFKGIPSRMGLILDISPRTLEKVLYFACYIVLDAGDTDLAYKQVLTEKEYREAYEKYGDTFRVGMGAEAVKELLQAIDLEAEAKSLQDEFKTATGQKRARIVKRLEVVEAFLNSDNKPEWMILDAVPVIPPDIRPMVQLDGGRFATSDLNDLYRRIINRNLSLIHI
;
A
#
# COMPACT_ATOMS: atom_id res chain seq x y z
N MET A 1 -36.14 17.74 39.71
CA MET A 1 -34.90 18.44 39.36
C MET A 1 -33.74 17.56 39.76
N MET A 2 -33.19 16.82 38.89
CA MET A 2 -31.87 16.17 39.01
C MET A 2 -31.25 16.17 37.66
N GLU A 3 -30.15 16.88 37.57
CA GLU A 3 -29.35 17.09 36.40
C GLU A 3 -28.72 15.77 35.95
N SER A 4 -29.05 15.33 34.76
CA SER A 4 -28.30 14.31 34.08
C SER A 4 -27.07 14.96 33.44
N SER A 5 -25.98 14.98 34.17
CA SER A 5 -24.68 15.37 33.70
C SER A 5 -24.27 14.45 32.53
N ASN A 6 -24.21 15.08 31.40
CA ASN A 6 -23.77 14.53 30.11
C ASN A 6 -22.28 14.18 30.20
N GLU A 7 -21.94 12.93 30.53
CA GLU A 7 -20.59 12.41 30.38
C GLU A 7 -20.31 12.09 28.91
N TYR A 8 -20.23 13.10 28.07
CA TYR A 8 -19.42 13.07 26.87
C TYR A 8 -17.97 13.32 27.27
N GLN A 9 -17.33 12.36 27.89
CA GLN A 9 -15.89 12.30 27.89
C GLN A 9 -15.48 11.96 26.45
N SER A 10 -15.27 12.99 25.64
CA SER A 10 -14.44 12.88 24.44
C SER A 10 -13.07 12.43 24.95
N ASN A 11 -12.67 11.20 24.68
CA ASN A 11 -11.29 10.77 24.82
C ASN A 11 -10.44 11.68 23.91
N LYS A 12 -10.06 12.86 24.42
CA LYS A 12 -9.07 13.69 23.79
C LYS A 12 -7.76 12.92 23.88
N ILE A 13 -7.36 12.30 22.77
CA ILE A 13 -6.04 11.73 22.63
C ILE A 13 -5.07 12.92 22.69
N SER A 14 -4.37 13.06 23.82
CA SER A 14 -3.31 14.04 23.98
C SER A 14 -2.03 13.43 23.39
N PHE A 15 -1.36 14.16 22.52
CA PHE A 15 -0.07 13.78 21.94
C PHE A 15 0.81 15.02 21.82
N ASP A 16 2.12 14.83 22.01
CA ASP A 16 3.11 15.91 21.93
C ASP A 16 3.73 16.03 20.52
N ALA A 17 3.69 14.94 19.74
CA ALA A 17 4.28 14.89 18.43
C ALA A 17 3.53 13.94 17.50
N ILE A 18 3.66 14.19 16.19
CA ILE A 18 3.19 13.30 15.12
C ILE A 18 4.40 12.80 14.34
N LYS A 19 4.56 11.47 14.24
CA LYS A 19 5.57 10.83 13.40
C LYS A 19 4.92 10.36 12.10
N ILE A 20 5.45 10.80 10.98
CA ILE A 20 5.04 10.36 9.65
C ILE A 20 6.08 9.37 9.14
N GLY A 21 5.62 8.22 8.64
CA GLY A 21 6.49 7.19 8.10
C GLY A 21 5.80 6.35 7.04
N LEU A 22 6.54 5.40 6.45
CA LEU A 22 5.99 4.41 5.54
C LEU A 22 5.30 3.31 6.36
N ALA A 23 4.20 2.80 5.83
CA ALA A 23 3.53 1.63 6.41
C ALA A 23 4.03 0.36 5.72
N SER A 24 4.51 -0.59 6.52
CA SER A 24 4.81 -1.92 5.99
C SER A 24 3.53 -2.68 5.62
N PRO A 25 3.59 -3.69 4.74
CA PRO A 25 2.45 -4.56 4.44
C PRO A 25 1.87 -5.21 5.70
N GLU A 26 2.73 -5.63 6.63
CA GLU A 26 2.33 -6.23 7.91
C GLU A 26 1.55 -5.21 8.76
N LYS A 27 2.02 -3.97 8.80
CA LYS A 27 1.35 -2.88 9.54
C LYS A 27 -0.01 -2.56 8.96
N ILE A 28 -0.14 -2.56 7.64
CA ILE A 28 -1.43 -2.38 6.95
C ILE A 28 -2.41 -3.50 7.33
N ARG A 29 -1.94 -4.77 7.37
CA ARG A 29 -2.75 -5.91 7.78
C ARG A 29 -3.13 -5.87 9.26
N GLU A 30 -2.22 -5.38 10.13
CA GLU A 30 -2.48 -5.19 11.56
C GLU A 30 -3.59 -4.15 11.80
N TRP A 31 -3.60 -3.04 11.08
CA TRP A 31 -4.65 -2.03 11.19
C TRP A 31 -6.00 -2.52 10.66
N SER A 32 -5.96 -3.43 9.72
CA SER A 32 -7.14 -3.91 9.01
C SER A 32 -7.98 -4.86 9.85
N ARG A 33 -9.30 -4.71 9.75
CA ARG A 33 -10.29 -5.65 10.31
C ARG A 33 -10.72 -6.73 9.33
N GLY A 34 -10.17 -6.72 8.12
CA GLY A 34 -10.42 -7.73 7.10
C GLY A 34 -10.14 -7.27 5.68
N GLU A 35 -10.03 -8.23 4.80
CA GLU A 35 -9.76 -8.01 3.37
C GLU A 35 -11.03 -7.67 2.60
N VAL A 36 -10.95 -6.61 1.79
CA VAL A 36 -12.00 -6.22 0.84
C VAL A 36 -11.73 -6.93 -0.49
N LYS A 37 -12.57 -7.92 -0.81
CA LYS A 37 -12.39 -8.79 -1.99
C LYS A 37 -13.22 -8.39 -3.19
N LYS A 38 -14.29 -7.62 -2.96
CA LYS A 38 -15.29 -7.32 -3.96
C LYS A 38 -15.40 -5.81 -4.22
N PRO A 39 -15.59 -5.40 -5.48
CA PRO A 39 -15.74 -3.98 -5.83
C PRO A 39 -17.11 -3.41 -5.48
N GLU A 40 -18.09 -4.25 -5.13
CA GLU A 40 -19.45 -3.85 -4.79
C GLU A 40 -19.47 -3.00 -3.53
N THR A 41 -20.36 -2.03 -3.53
CA THR A 41 -20.58 -1.09 -2.42
C THR A 41 -21.80 -1.45 -1.60
N ILE A 42 -22.97 -1.22 -2.14
CA ILE A 42 -24.27 -1.49 -1.54
C ILE A 42 -25.18 -2.24 -2.54
N ASN A 43 -26.10 -3.00 -2.00
CA ASN A 43 -27.19 -3.57 -2.78
C ASN A 43 -28.26 -2.49 -3.03
N TYR A 44 -28.47 -2.10 -4.26
CA TYR A 44 -29.39 -1.01 -4.63
C TYR A 44 -30.85 -1.29 -4.30
N ARG A 45 -31.24 -2.58 -4.17
CA ARG A 45 -32.59 -2.99 -3.80
C ARG A 45 -32.83 -2.90 -2.31
N THR A 46 -31.87 -3.37 -1.51
CA THR A 46 -32.00 -3.48 -0.05
C THR A 46 -31.34 -2.30 0.68
N LEU A 47 -30.55 -1.49 -0.01
CA LEU A 47 -29.72 -0.40 0.51
C LEU A 47 -28.71 -0.87 1.60
N LYS A 48 -28.46 -2.16 1.68
CA LYS A 48 -27.51 -2.73 2.63
C LYS A 48 -26.14 -2.92 2.01
N PRO A 49 -25.06 -2.76 2.79
CA PRO A 49 -23.71 -3.03 2.33
C PRO A 49 -23.53 -4.48 1.85
N GLU A 50 -22.87 -4.66 0.72
CA GLU A 50 -22.52 -5.99 0.23
C GLU A 50 -21.42 -6.64 1.08
N LYS A 51 -21.51 -7.96 1.25
CA LYS A 51 -20.54 -8.73 2.01
C LYS A 51 -19.20 -8.77 1.26
N ASP A 52 -18.11 -8.57 2.00
CA ASP A 52 -16.72 -8.52 1.51
C ASP A 52 -16.46 -7.38 0.52
N GLY A 53 -17.41 -6.43 0.37
CA GLY A 53 -17.30 -5.24 -0.43
C GLY A 53 -16.76 -4.03 0.32
N LEU A 54 -16.71 -2.90 -0.39
CA LEU A 54 -16.11 -1.64 0.11
C LEU A 54 -16.82 -1.04 1.33
N PHE A 55 -18.07 -1.43 1.62
CA PHE A 55 -18.85 -0.98 2.78
C PHE A 55 -19.22 -2.12 3.74
N CYS A 56 -18.59 -3.28 3.61
CA CYS A 56 -18.92 -4.50 4.35
C CYS A 56 -19.02 -4.27 5.86
N GLU A 57 -20.16 -4.65 6.47
CA GLU A 57 -20.38 -4.50 7.91
C GLU A 57 -19.52 -5.45 8.76
N LYS A 58 -19.10 -6.58 8.19
CA LYS A 58 -18.19 -7.51 8.87
C LYS A 58 -16.81 -6.89 9.08
N ILE A 59 -16.32 -6.12 8.11
CA ILE A 59 -14.99 -5.48 8.14
C ILE A 59 -15.06 -4.17 8.91
N PHE A 60 -15.98 -3.28 8.53
CA PHE A 60 -16.02 -1.90 9.00
C PHE A 60 -16.99 -1.65 10.15
N GLY A 61 -17.79 -2.62 10.51
CA GLY A 61 -18.81 -2.49 11.56
C GLY A 61 -20.22 -2.25 11.03
N PRO A 62 -21.22 -2.33 11.92
CA PRO A 62 -22.64 -2.22 11.57
C PRO A 62 -23.03 -0.81 11.12
N THR A 63 -24.06 -0.72 10.27
CA THR A 63 -24.64 0.56 9.83
C THR A 63 -25.60 1.17 10.85
N LYS A 64 -26.13 0.36 11.74
CA LYS A 64 -27.02 0.79 12.84
C LYS A 64 -26.44 0.39 14.18
N ASP A 65 -26.62 1.26 15.18
CA ASP A 65 -26.15 0.98 16.53
C ASP A 65 -26.77 -0.33 17.07
N TRP A 66 -25.91 -1.19 17.58
CA TRP A 66 -26.28 -2.42 18.27
C TRP A 66 -27.11 -3.41 17.46
N GLU A 67 -27.01 -3.35 16.13
CA GLU A 67 -27.70 -4.25 15.21
C GLU A 67 -26.71 -4.94 14.28
N CYS A 68 -26.77 -6.27 14.18
CA CYS A 68 -26.00 -7.01 13.18
C CYS A 68 -26.69 -6.96 11.81
N HIS A 69 -25.94 -7.23 10.73
CA HIS A 69 -26.45 -7.16 9.35
C HIS A 69 -27.72 -7.99 9.09
N CYS A 70 -27.80 -9.22 9.61
CA CYS A 70 -28.94 -10.12 9.42
C CYS A 70 -30.13 -9.82 10.38
N GLY A 71 -29.96 -8.92 11.35
CA GLY A 71 -31.00 -8.56 12.32
C GLY A 71 -31.26 -9.59 13.42
N LYS A 72 -30.44 -10.62 13.57
CA LYS A 72 -30.57 -11.60 14.67
C LYS A 72 -30.35 -10.96 16.04
N TYR A 73 -29.36 -10.08 16.13
CA TYR A 73 -29.04 -9.31 17.33
C TYR A 73 -29.33 -7.83 17.10
N LYS A 74 -30.17 -7.20 17.95
CA LYS A 74 -30.66 -5.82 17.78
C LYS A 74 -30.64 -4.96 19.04
N LYS A 75 -30.03 -5.40 20.12
CA LYS A 75 -30.09 -4.68 21.40
C LYS A 75 -28.70 -4.56 22.03
N VAL A 76 -28.53 -3.49 22.82
CA VAL A 76 -27.29 -3.17 23.58
C VAL A 76 -26.81 -4.35 24.44
N ARG A 77 -27.71 -5.18 24.97
CA ARG A 77 -27.34 -6.38 25.76
C ARG A 77 -26.42 -7.35 25.03
N TYR A 78 -26.38 -7.30 23.70
CA TYR A 78 -25.51 -8.12 22.86
C TYR A 78 -24.21 -7.43 22.44
N LYS A 79 -23.85 -6.31 23.12
CA LYS A 79 -22.61 -5.57 22.86
C LYS A 79 -21.40 -6.50 22.80
N GLY A 80 -20.59 -6.39 21.74
CA GLY A 80 -19.37 -7.16 21.53
C GLY A 80 -19.57 -8.58 21.00
N VAL A 81 -20.82 -9.04 20.85
CA VAL A 81 -21.11 -10.36 20.30
C VAL A 81 -20.89 -10.31 18.78
N VAL A 82 -20.09 -11.24 18.27
CA VAL A 82 -19.97 -11.48 16.82
C VAL A 82 -21.08 -12.43 16.39
N CYS A 83 -21.91 -11.98 15.46
CA CYS A 83 -23.04 -12.78 14.98
C CYS A 83 -22.56 -14.03 14.25
N ASP A 84 -22.98 -15.19 14.71
CA ASP A 84 -22.69 -16.50 14.11
C ASP A 84 -23.20 -16.65 12.68
N ARG A 85 -24.29 -15.93 12.32
CA ARG A 85 -24.92 -15.99 10.99
C ARG A 85 -24.28 -15.09 9.96
N CYS A 86 -23.97 -13.81 10.32
CA CYS A 86 -23.48 -12.81 9.37
C CYS A 86 -22.04 -12.33 9.67
N GLY A 87 -21.45 -12.74 10.79
CA GLY A 87 -20.09 -12.38 11.18
C GLY A 87 -19.91 -10.90 11.61
N VAL A 88 -20.99 -10.14 11.72
CA VAL A 88 -20.93 -8.72 12.11
C VAL A 88 -20.92 -8.61 13.63
N GLU A 89 -19.99 -7.82 14.17
CA GLU A 89 -19.91 -7.51 15.59
C GLU A 89 -21.00 -6.50 15.97
N VAL A 90 -21.69 -6.77 17.06
CA VAL A 90 -22.73 -5.88 17.61
C VAL A 90 -22.08 -4.74 18.40
N THR A 91 -21.92 -3.59 17.76
CA THR A 91 -21.27 -2.40 18.32
C THR A 91 -21.97 -1.13 17.84
N LYS A 92 -21.46 0.04 18.23
CA LYS A 92 -21.96 1.32 17.71
C LYS A 92 -21.56 1.50 16.25
N ALA A 93 -22.41 2.13 15.46
CA ALA A 93 -22.14 2.49 14.08
C ALA A 93 -20.95 3.45 13.92
N SER A 94 -20.61 4.22 14.96
CA SER A 94 -19.47 5.16 14.97
C SER A 94 -18.12 4.49 14.66
N VAL A 95 -17.98 3.18 14.90
CA VAL A 95 -16.75 2.44 14.55
C VAL A 95 -16.45 2.45 13.04
N ARG A 96 -17.44 2.76 12.20
CA ARG A 96 -17.28 2.91 10.74
C ARG A 96 -16.46 4.14 10.34
N ARG A 97 -16.15 5.02 11.29
CA ARG A 97 -15.20 6.14 11.12
C ARG A 97 -13.75 5.76 11.43
N GLU A 98 -13.54 4.63 12.11
CA GLU A 98 -12.25 4.26 12.69
C GLU A 98 -11.68 2.99 12.07
N ARG A 99 -12.55 2.01 11.72
CA ARG A 99 -12.11 0.69 11.25
C ARG A 99 -11.57 0.76 9.83
N MET A 100 -10.32 0.29 9.70
CA MET A 100 -9.64 0.12 8.43
C MET A 100 -9.90 -1.28 7.86
N GLY A 101 -9.86 -1.38 6.54
CA GLY A 101 -9.72 -2.62 5.80
C GLY A 101 -8.44 -2.61 4.98
N HIS A 102 -8.23 -3.64 4.17
CA HIS A 102 -7.14 -3.70 3.20
C HIS A 102 -7.57 -4.45 1.94
N ILE A 103 -6.81 -4.26 0.87
CA ILE A 103 -6.90 -5.02 -0.37
C ILE A 103 -5.55 -5.69 -0.55
N GLU A 104 -5.50 -7.02 -0.63
CA GLU A 104 -4.30 -7.74 -1.03
C GLU A 104 -4.08 -7.57 -2.52
N LEU A 105 -2.87 -7.26 -2.93
CA LEU A 105 -2.52 -7.10 -4.34
C LEU A 105 -2.05 -8.44 -4.91
N ALA A 106 -2.51 -8.80 -6.11
CA ALA A 106 -2.07 -10.00 -6.83
C ALA A 106 -0.60 -9.93 -7.28
N ALA A 107 -0.09 -8.71 -7.45
CA ALA A 107 1.31 -8.43 -7.73
C ALA A 107 1.74 -7.14 -7.01
N PRO A 108 3.00 -7.02 -6.59
CA PRO A 108 3.52 -5.81 -5.97
C PRO A 108 3.37 -4.60 -6.89
N VAL A 109 3.09 -3.43 -6.32
CA VAL A 109 2.92 -2.18 -7.07
C VAL A 109 3.79 -1.08 -6.49
N SER A 110 4.53 -0.40 -7.36
CA SER A 110 5.36 0.75 -6.97
C SER A 110 4.51 1.96 -6.59
N HIS A 111 4.80 2.56 -5.44
CA HIS A 111 4.13 3.78 -5.01
C HIS A 111 4.59 4.96 -5.87
N ILE A 112 3.63 5.66 -6.49
CA ILE A 112 3.88 6.72 -7.47
C ILE A 112 4.69 7.90 -6.91
N TRP A 113 4.52 8.24 -5.65
CA TRP A 113 5.24 9.36 -5.01
C TRP A 113 6.74 9.14 -4.95
N TYR A 114 7.18 7.89 -4.74
CA TYR A 114 8.60 7.55 -4.61
C TYR A 114 9.23 7.22 -5.97
N PHE A 115 8.41 6.85 -6.94
CA PHE A 115 8.86 6.58 -8.31
C PHE A 115 8.86 7.85 -9.18
N LYS A 116 7.71 8.54 -9.33
CA LYS A 116 7.54 9.73 -10.21
C LYS A 116 7.78 11.06 -9.50
N GLY A 117 8.14 11.07 -8.24
CA GLY A 117 8.58 12.28 -7.54
C GLY A 117 9.82 12.90 -8.19
N ILE A 118 9.99 14.21 -8.04
CA ILE A 118 11.16 14.93 -8.54
C ILE A 118 11.94 15.48 -7.35
N PRO A 119 13.10 14.93 -7.02
CA PRO A 119 13.75 13.75 -7.63
C PRO A 119 13.08 12.41 -7.21
N SER A 120 13.22 11.37 -8.05
CA SER A 120 12.74 10.02 -7.75
C SER A 120 13.52 9.41 -6.58
N ARG A 121 12.85 9.14 -5.47
CA ARG A 121 13.49 8.54 -4.28
C ARG A 121 14.00 7.11 -4.57
N MET A 122 13.19 6.30 -5.27
CA MET A 122 13.63 4.97 -5.72
C MET A 122 14.83 5.04 -6.67
N GLY A 123 14.81 5.96 -7.63
CA GLY A 123 15.93 6.15 -8.56
C GLY A 123 17.21 6.56 -7.87
N LEU A 124 17.13 7.42 -6.84
CA LEU A 124 18.29 7.87 -6.07
C LEU A 124 18.90 6.74 -5.22
N ILE A 125 18.08 5.99 -4.50
CA ILE A 125 18.59 4.94 -3.61
C ILE A 125 19.16 3.74 -4.40
N LEU A 126 18.53 3.38 -5.53
CA LEU A 126 19.00 2.31 -6.41
C LEU A 126 20.16 2.73 -7.34
N ASP A 127 20.42 4.03 -7.45
CA ASP A 127 21.32 4.63 -8.44
C ASP A 127 20.92 4.35 -9.89
N ILE A 128 19.63 4.28 -10.16
CA ILE A 128 19.06 4.02 -11.47
C ILE A 128 18.34 5.27 -11.98
N SER A 129 18.51 5.58 -13.26
CA SER A 129 17.81 6.74 -13.85
C SER A 129 16.28 6.52 -13.82
N PRO A 130 15.47 7.56 -13.59
CA PRO A 130 14.01 7.41 -13.58
C PRO A 130 13.43 6.82 -14.86
N ARG A 131 14.04 7.14 -16.02
CA ARG A 131 13.63 6.60 -17.33
C ARG A 131 13.92 5.09 -17.44
N THR A 132 15.06 4.66 -16.92
CA THR A 132 15.45 3.25 -16.90
C THR A 132 14.57 2.47 -15.94
N LEU A 133 14.33 3.01 -14.73
CA LEU A 133 13.44 2.41 -13.74
C LEU A 133 12.00 2.30 -14.28
N GLU A 134 11.52 3.29 -15.02
CA GLU A 134 10.22 3.23 -15.69
C GLU A 134 10.11 2.05 -16.65
N LYS A 135 11.11 1.80 -17.47
CA LYS A 135 11.12 0.65 -18.40
C LYS A 135 11.02 -0.68 -17.67
N VAL A 136 11.70 -0.83 -16.54
CA VAL A 136 11.64 -2.05 -15.71
C VAL A 136 10.26 -2.20 -15.07
N LEU A 137 9.73 -1.14 -14.45
CA LEU A 137 8.42 -1.16 -13.76
C LEU A 137 7.26 -1.41 -14.72
N TYR A 138 7.36 -0.97 -15.99
CA TYR A 138 6.32 -1.16 -17.00
C TYR A 138 6.58 -2.39 -17.91
N PHE A 139 7.44 -3.32 -17.46
CA PHE A 139 7.72 -4.59 -18.17
C PHE A 139 8.27 -4.44 -19.58
N ALA A 140 8.96 -3.34 -19.86
CA ALA A 140 9.61 -3.10 -21.15
C ALA A 140 11.06 -3.61 -21.22
N CYS A 141 11.70 -3.80 -20.06
CA CYS A 141 13.09 -4.27 -19.95
C CYS A 141 13.25 -5.15 -18.71
N TYR A 142 14.23 -6.04 -18.79
CA TYR A 142 14.70 -6.83 -17.65
C TYR A 142 15.74 -6.07 -16.85
N ILE A 143 15.89 -6.40 -15.57
CA ILE A 143 16.99 -5.93 -14.72
C ILE A 143 17.71 -7.11 -14.09
N VAL A 144 19.04 -7.07 -14.11
CA VAL A 144 19.88 -8.13 -13.55
C VAL A 144 19.82 -8.04 -12.01
N LEU A 145 19.31 -9.11 -11.39
CA LEU A 145 19.23 -9.28 -9.94
C LEU A 145 20.44 -10.01 -9.38
N ASP A 146 20.95 -10.95 -10.16
CA ASP A 146 22.19 -11.69 -9.86
C ASP A 146 22.93 -11.92 -11.16
N ALA A 147 24.16 -11.47 -11.22
CA ALA A 147 25.01 -11.60 -12.42
C ALA A 147 25.64 -13.01 -12.54
N GLY A 148 25.74 -13.77 -11.45
CA GLY A 148 26.43 -15.05 -11.43
C GLY A 148 27.84 -14.98 -12.03
N ASP A 149 28.25 -16.01 -12.77
CA ASP A 149 29.54 -16.10 -13.45
C ASP A 149 29.46 -15.55 -14.90
N THR A 150 28.85 -14.39 -15.10
CA THR A 150 28.66 -13.78 -16.43
C THR A 150 29.35 -12.42 -16.53
N ASP A 151 29.46 -11.90 -17.76
CA ASP A 151 29.99 -10.55 -18.02
C ASP A 151 28.95 -9.44 -17.73
N LEU A 152 27.77 -9.79 -17.19
CA LEU A 152 26.70 -8.85 -16.87
C LEU A 152 27.00 -8.11 -15.58
N ALA A 153 26.60 -6.84 -15.49
CA ALA A 153 26.71 -6.08 -14.26
C ALA A 153 25.43 -6.19 -13.41
N TYR A 154 25.58 -6.22 -12.11
CA TYR A 154 24.47 -6.09 -11.16
C TYR A 154 23.67 -4.81 -11.43
N LYS A 155 22.34 -4.88 -11.43
CA LYS A 155 21.42 -3.79 -11.82
C LYS A 155 21.51 -3.36 -13.29
N GLN A 156 22.21 -4.08 -14.15
CA GLN A 156 22.19 -3.81 -15.59
C GLN A 156 20.79 -4.04 -16.14
N VAL A 157 20.36 -3.13 -17.02
CA VAL A 157 19.05 -3.26 -17.68
C VAL A 157 19.25 -3.82 -19.08
N LEU A 158 18.50 -4.88 -19.37
CA LEU A 158 18.56 -5.61 -20.63
C LEU A 158 17.24 -5.45 -21.38
N THR A 159 17.33 -5.19 -22.68
CA THR A 159 16.18 -5.32 -23.57
C THR A 159 15.86 -6.80 -23.80
N GLU A 160 14.69 -7.11 -24.34
CA GLU A 160 14.29 -8.48 -24.68
C GLU A 160 15.34 -9.18 -25.58
N LYS A 161 15.92 -8.44 -26.52
CA LYS A 161 16.96 -8.96 -27.41
C LYS A 161 18.25 -9.29 -26.66
N GLU A 162 18.75 -8.37 -25.86
CA GLU A 162 19.95 -8.55 -25.05
C GLU A 162 19.77 -9.67 -24.02
N TYR A 163 18.58 -9.82 -23.44
CA TYR A 163 18.26 -10.93 -22.55
C TYR A 163 18.36 -12.28 -23.28
N ARG A 164 17.79 -12.41 -24.49
CA ARG A 164 17.87 -13.64 -25.26
C ARG A 164 19.31 -13.99 -25.64
N GLU A 165 20.10 -13.01 -26.09
CA GLU A 165 21.52 -13.20 -26.41
C GLU A 165 22.31 -13.62 -25.16
N ALA A 166 22.04 -13.03 -24.01
CA ALA A 166 22.66 -13.42 -22.72
C ALA A 166 22.23 -14.84 -22.31
N TYR A 167 20.96 -15.18 -22.47
CA TYR A 167 20.45 -16.50 -22.13
C TYR A 167 21.03 -17.61 -23.04
N GLU A 168 21.16 -17.34 -24.33
CA GLU A 168 21.84 -18.25 -25.27
C GLU A 168 23.33 -18.49 -24.92
N LYS A 169 23.99 -17.44 -24.39
CA LYS A 169 25.42 -17.51 -24.04
C LYS A 169 25.67 -18.16 -22.69
N TYR A 170 24.85 -17.84 -21.68
CA TYR A 170 25.11 -18.16 -20.28
C TYR A 170 24.09 -19.14 -19.66
N GLY A 171 22.94 -19.39 -20.33
CA GLY A 171 21.88 -20.25 -19.80
C GLY A 171 21.29 -19.68 -18.48
N ASP A 172 21.09 -20.56 -17.50
CA ASP A 172 20.47 -20.24 -16.20
C ASP A 172 21.49 -19.78 -15.11
N THR A 173 22.70 -19.34 -15.50
CA THR A 173 23.76 -18.94 -14.56
C THR A 173 23.57 -17.55 -13.96
N PHE A 174 22.63 -16.76 -14.48
CA PHE A 174 22.29 -15.43 -14.00
C PHE A 174 20.79 -15.30 -13.77
N ARG A 175 20.39 -14.32 -12.96
CA ARG A 175 18.99 -14.08 -12.64
C ARG A 175 18.59 -12.65 -12.98
N VAL A 176 17.47 -12.53 -13.68
CA VAL A 176 16.85 -11.25 -14.04
C VAL A 176 15.41 -11.19 -13.55
N GLY A 177 14.87 -9.99 -13.46
CA GLY A 177 13.47 -9.77 -13.12
C GLY A 177 12.90 -8.58 -13.87
N MET A 178 11.59 -8.44 -13.80
CA MET A 178 10.83 -7.30 -14.33
C MET A 178 9.79 -6.82 -13.32
N GLY A 179 9.30 -5.61 -13.54
CA GLY A 179 8.21 -5.05 -12.74
C GLY A 179 8.61 -4.63 -11.34
N ALA A 180 7.61 -4.36 -10.51
CA ALA A 180 7.81 -3.88 -9.15
C ALA A 180 8.39 -4.95 -8.22
N GLU A 181 8.19 -6.24 -8.50
CA GLU A 181 8.75 -7.34 -7.74
C GLU A 181 10.28 -7.34 -7.79
N ALA A 182 10.85 -7.22 -8.99
CA ALA A 182 12.30 -7.12 -9.18
C ALA A 182 12.88 -5.87 -8.48
N VAL A 183 12.19 -4.74 -8.59
CA VAL A 183 12.61 -3.51 -7.90
C VAL A 183 12.53 -3.66 -6.38
N LYS A 184 11.53 -4.35 -5.85
CA LYS A 184 11.40 -4.65 -4.43
C LYS A 184 12.57 -5.50 -3.93
N GLU A 185 12.94 -6.54 -4.66
CA GLU A 185 14.09 -7.38 -4.32
C GLU A 185 15.40 -6.57 -4.29
N LEU A 186 15.61 -5.69 -5.27
CA LEU A 186 16.76 -4.80 -5.27
C LEU A 186 16.78 -3.84 -4.06
N LEU A 187 15.61 -3.33 -3.65
CA LEU A 187 15.49 -2.46 -2.47
C LEU A 187 15.76 -3.22 -1.17
N GLN A 188 15.35 -4.49 -1.08
CA GLN A 188 15.62 -5.36 0.07
C GLN A 188 17.11 -5.73 0.22
N ALA A 189 17.82 -5.83 -0.91
CA ALA A 189 19.22 -6.19 -0.95
C ALA A 189 20.18 -5.04 -0.58
N ILE A 190 19.68 -3.82 -0.38
CA ILE A 190 20.52 -2.66 -0.07
C ILE A 190 20.98 -2.72 1.39
N ASP A 191 22.30 -2.70 1.59
CA ASP A 191 22.91 -2.39 2.88
C ASP A 191 23.06 -0.86 3.01
N LEU A 192 22.17 -0.24 3.78
CA LEU A 192 22.12 1.22 3.95
C LEU A 192 23.38 1.77 4.63
N GLU A 193 23.98 1.03 5.57
CA GLU A 193 25.18 1.48 6.28
C GLU A 193 26.41 1.48 5.36
N ALA A 194 26.59 0.40 4.62
CA ALA A 194 27.66 0.28 3.64
C ALA A 194 27.52 1.32 2.52
N GLU A 195 26.29 1.53 2.02
CA GLU A 195 26.03 2.52 0.97
C GLU A 195 26.28 3.96 1.47
N ALA A 196 25.84 4.30 2.69
CA ALA A 196 26.09 5.61 3.28
C ALA A 196 27.60 5.89 3.41
N LYS A 197 28.37 4.92 3.91
CA LYS A 197 29.82 5.05 4.06
C LYS A 197 30.51 5.20 2.71
N SER A 198 30.13 4.40 1.71
CA SER A 198 30.67 4.51 0.34
C SER A 198 30.41 5.89 -0.25
N LEU A 199 29.18 6.40 -0.13
CA LEU A 199 28.82 7.73 -0.62
C LEU A 199 29.56 8.86 0.13
N GLN A 200 29.79 8.74 1.44
CA GLN A 200 30.58 9.70 2.22
C GLN A 200 32.04 9.72 1.77
N ASP A 201 32.63 8.58 1.46
CA ASP A 201 34.00 8.52 0.97
C ASP A 201 34.13 9.07 -0.45
N GLU A 202 33.15 8.76 -1.34
CA GLU A 202 33.09 9.38 -2.67
C GLU A 202 32.92 10.89 -2.61
N PHE A 203 32.13 11.40 -1.66
CA PHE A 203 31.87 12.83 -1.48
C PHE A 203 33.16 13.61 -1.22
N LYS A 204 34.13 13.04 -0.53
CA LYS A 204 35.43 13.69 -0.21
C LYS A 204 36.24 13.99 -1.47
N THR A 205 36.11 13.17 -2.51
CA THR A 205 36.89 13.27 -3.76
C THR A 205 36.10 13.86 -4.92
N ALA A 206 34.76 13.86 -4.86
CA ALA A 206 33.90 14.28 -5.94
C ALA A 206 33.80 15.82 -6.05
N THR A 207 33.68 16.31 -7.29
CA THR A 207 33.53 17.73 -7.62
C THR A 207 32.35 17.95 -8.59
N GLY A 208 31.88 19.20 -8.69
CA GLY A 208 30.87 19.61 -9.67
C GLY A 208 29.55 18.84 -9.58
N GLN A 209 29.02 18.42 -10.71
CA GLN A 209 27.72 17.72 -10.81
C GLN A 209 27.71 16.36 -10.13
N LYS A 210 28.85 15.62 -10.14
CA LYS A 210 28.97 14.34 -9.45
C LYS A 210 28.75 14.52 -7.95
N ARG A 211 29.36 15.55 -7.34
CA ARG A 211 29.17 15.88 -5.92
C ARG A 211 27.72 16.20 -5.59
N ALA A 212 27.04 16.99 -6.43
CA ALA A 212 25.63 17.31 -6.22
C ALA A 212 24.69 16.08 -6.29
N ARG A 213 25.01 15.09 -7.15
CA ARG A 213 24.29 13.83 -7.22
C ARG A 213 24.51 12.97 -5.97
N ILE A 214 25.78 12.88 -5.51
CA ILE A 214 26.11 12.13 -4.29
C ILE A 214 25.38 12.69 -3.08
N VAL A 215 25.32 14.03 -2.92
CA VAL A 215 24.59 14.69 -1.83
C VAL A 215 23.12 14.27 -1.82
N LYS A 216 22.45 14.32 -2.98
CA LYS A 216 21.03 13.93 -3.09
C LYS A 216 20.80 12.44 -2.78
N ARG A 217 21.75 11.55 -3.15
CA ARG A 217 21.68 10.13 -2.81
C ARG A 217 21.88 9.92 -1.32
N LEU A 218 22.93 10.54 -0.76
CA LEU A 218 23.26 10.44 0.66
C LEU A 218 22.10 10.92 1.54
N GLU A 219 21.45 12.04 1.19
CA GLU A 219 20.27 12.55 1.88
C GLU A 219 19.15 11.50 1.98
N VAL A 220 18.91 10.77 0.89
CA VAL A 220 17.87 9.71 0.87
C VAL A 220 18.28 8.49 1.67
N VAL A 221 19.53 8.05 1.53
CA VAL A 221 20.06 6.89 2.27
C VAL A 221 20.07 7.17 3.78
N GLU A 222 20.55 8.35 4.21
CA GLU A 222 20.55 8.76 5.61
C GLU A 222 19.13 8.94 6.17
N ALA A 223 18.17 9.40 5.37
CA ALA A 223 16.78 9.49 5.79
C ALA A 223 16.17 8.10 6.10
N PHE A 224 16.53 7.06 5.34
CA PHE A 224 16.14 5.69 5.66
C PHE A 224 16.91 5.15 6.87
N LEU A 225 18.22 5.36 6.92
CA LEU A 225 19.10 4.88 8.00
C LEU A 225 18.70 5.43 9.38
N ASN A 226 18.35 6.74 9.43
CA ASN A 226 17.96 7.44 10.66
C ASN A 226 16.47 7.29 11.02
N SER A 227 15.72 6.50 10.29
CA SER A 227 14.31 6.22 10.53
C SER A 227 14.05 4.72 10.63
N ASP A 228 12.87 4.34 11.14
CA ASP A 228 12.45 2.94 11.16
C ASP A 228 11.89 2.48 9.80
N ASN A 229 11.98 3.32 8.76
CA ASN A 229 11.46 2.99 7.44
C ASN A 229 12.43 2.10 6.67
N LYS A 230 11.88 1.13 5.94
CA LYS A 230 12.65 0.27 5.04
C LYS A 230 12.40 0.67 3.58
N PRO A 231 13.44 0.64 2.72
CA PRO A 231 13.30 1.02 1.30
C PRO A 231 12.25 0.20 0.54
N GLU A 232 12.12 -1.09 0.82
CA GLU A 232 11.15 -1.98 0.19
C GLU A 232 9.69 -1.58 0.46
N TRP A 233 9.40 -0.80 1.52
CA TRP A 233 8.04 -0.31 1.79
C TRP A 233 7.55 0.74 0.79
N MET A 234 8.41 1.21 -0.10
CA MET A 234 8.02 2.01 -1.26
C MET A 234 7.28 1.19 -2.33
N ILE A 235 7.31 -0.15 -2.22
CA ILE A 235 6.55 -1.08 -3.03
C ILE A 235 5.41 -1.65 -2.18
N LEU A 236 4.19 -1.60 -2.69
CA LEU A 236 2.99 -2.00 -1.98
C LEU A 236 2.62 -3.45 -2.34
N ASP A 237 2.42 -4.29 -1.33
CA ASP A 237 1.81 -5.63 -1.47
C ASP A 237 0.33 -5.60 -1.05
N ALA A 238 -0.03 -4.67 -0.18
CA ALA A 238 -1.40 -4.46 0.28
C ALA A 238 -1.74 -2.97 0.27
N VAL A 239 -2.98 -2.63 -0.06
CA VAL A 239 -3.48 -1.26 -0.06
C VAL A 239 -4.42 -1.07 1.14
N PRO A 240 -4.17 -0.07 2.01
CA PRO A 240 -5.08 0.22 3.10
C PRO A 240 -6.39 0.80 2.58
N VAL A 241 -7.51 0.31 3.10
CA VAL A 241 -8.85 0.84 2.79
C VAL A 241 -9.34 1.64 3.98
N ILE A 242 -9.49 2.94 3.78
CA ILE A 242 -9.92 3.86 4.83
C ILE A 242 -11.38 3.61 5.23
N PRO A 243 -11.78 4.03 6.44
CA PRO A 243 -13.13 3.82 6.96
C PRO A 243 -14.22 4.34 6.03
N PRO A 244 -15.40 3.67 5.94
CA PRO A 244 -16.49 4.05 5.03
C PRO A 244 -17.04 5.45 5.25
N ASP A 245 -17.12 5.90 6.50
CA ASP A 245 -17.70 7.21 6.85
C ASP A 245 -16.81 8.39 6.41
N ILE A 246 -15.52 8.14 6.09
CA ILE A 246 -14.60 9.14 5.52
C ILE A 246 -14.73 9.20 3.98
N ARG A 247 -15.30 8.17 3.35
CA ARG A 247 -15.58 8.08 1.92
C ARG A 247 -17.05 7.74 1.65
N PRO A 248 -17.98 8.60 2.08
CA PRO A 248 -19.39 8.28 2.13
C PRO A 248 -20.00 8.04 0.75
N MET A 249 -21.10 7.30 0.75
CA MET A 249 -22.00 7.12 -0.37
C MET A 249 -23.40 7.55 0.09
N VAL A 250 -23.94 8.61 -0.49
CA VAL A 250 -25.19 9.25 -0.07
C VAL A 250 -26.24 9.12 -1.16
N GLN A 251 -27.43 8.71 -0.77
CA GLN A 251 -28.56 8.70 -1.70
C GLN A 251 -29.12 10.11 -1.86
N LEU A 252 -29.24 10.55 -3.10
CA LEU A 252 -29.86 11.82 -3.49
C LEU A 252 -31.36 11.64 -3.80
N ASP A 253 -32.06 12.75 -3.87
CA ASP A 253 -33.42 12.77 -4.35
C ASP A 253 -33.54 12.16 -5.74
N GLY A 254 -34.57 11.34 -5.97
CA GLY A 254 -34.73 10.60 -7.23
C GLY A 254 -33.97 9.27 -7.31
N GLY A 255 -33.44 8.76 -6.19
CA GLY A 255 -32.84 7.41 -6.10
C GLY A 255 -31.43 7.30 -6.66
N ARG A 256 -30.81 8.40 -7.06
CA ARG A 256 -29.40 8.46 -7.48
C ARG A 256 -28.48 8.47 -6.26
N PHE A 257 -27.23 8.00 -6.43
CA PHE A 257 -26.21 8.02 -5.38
C PHE A 257 -25.08 8.98 -5.75
N ALA A 258 -24.67 9.81 -4.79
CA ALA A 258 -23.43 10.53 -4.81
C ALA A 258 -22.40 9.75 -3.99
N THR A 259 -21.21 9.59 -4.51
CA THR A 259 -20.14 8.86 -3.84
C THR A 259 -18.82 9.63 -3.92
N SER A 260 -17.93 9.38 -2.97
CA SER A 260 -16.56 9.88 -3.01
C SER A 260 -15.79 9.21 -4.16
N ASP A 261 -14.93 9.97 -4.85
CA ASP A 261 -14.04 9.46 -5.90
C ASP A 261 -13.12 8.34 -5.40
N LEU A 262 -12.80 8.32 -4.11
CA LEU A 262 -12.02 7.25 -3.48
C LEU A 262 -12.66 5.87 -3.65
N ASN A 263 -13.99 5.78 -3.62
CA ASN A 263 -14.69 4.51 -3.83
C ASN A 263 -14.51 3.99 -5.26
N ASP A 264 -14.49 4.88 -6.26
CA ASP A 264 -14.21 4.50 -7.64
C ASP A 264 -12.76 4.05 -7.82
N LEU A 265 -11.81 4.74 -7.19
CA LEU A 265 -10.40 4.33 -7.22
C LEU A 265 -10.19 2.94 -6.59
N TYR A 266 -10.76 2.67 -5.41
CA TYR A 266 -10.70 1.34 -4.80
C TYR A 266 -11.37 0.27 -5.67
N ARG A 267 -12.52 0.57 -6.26
CA ARG A 267 -13.21 -0.34 -7.18
C ARG A 267 -12.35 -0.70 -8.38
N ARG A 268 -11.65 0.27 -8.96
CA ARG A 268 -10.71 0.04 -10.08
C ARG A 268 -9.53 -0.83 -9.66
N ILE A 269 -8.98 -0.62 -8.47
CA ILE A 269 -7.90 -1.46 -7.93
C ILE A 269 -8.38 -2.91 -7.80
N ILE A 270 -9.53 -3.14 -7.17
CA ILE A 270 -10.08 -4.49 -6.98
C ILE A 270 -10.35 -5.16 -8.32
N ASN A 271 -10.97 -4.46 -9.28
CA ASN A 271 -11.27 -5.03 -10.59
C ASN A 271 -10.00 -5.42 -11.37
N ARG A 272 -8.94 -4.59 -11.33
CA ARG A 272 -7.66 -4.92 -11.94
C ARG A 272 -7.00 -6.10 -11.25
N ASN A 273 -7.07 -6.16 -9.93
CA ASN A 273 -6.54 -7.25 -9.13
C ASN A 273 -7.22 -8.58 -9.47
N LEU A 274 -8.55 -8.59 -9.53
CA LEU A 274 -9.33 -9.76 -9.95
C LEU A 274 -8.98 -10.20 -11.39
N SER A 275 -8.81 -9.23 -12.30
CA SER A 275 -8.39 -9.52 -13.67
C SER A 275 -7.02 -10.21 -13.74
N LEU A 276 -6.06 -9.76 -12.94
CA LEU A 276 -4.73 -10.39 -12.85
C LEU A 276 -4.79 -11.81 -12.27
N ILE A 277 -5.64 -12.05 -11.26
CA ILE A 277 -5.81 -13.38 -10.66
C ILE A 277 -6.39 -14.37 -11.67
N HIS A 278 -7.24 -13.91 -12.60
CA HIS A 278 -7.86 -14.77 -13.61
C HIS A 278 -6.99 -15.04 -14.84
N ILE A 279 -5.91 -14.31 -15.06
CA ILE A 279 -4.95 -14.54 -16.13
C ILE A 279 -3.96 -15.64 -15.74
#